data_5f879f133d94704a1966b89d27eed143
#
_entry.id   5f879f133d94704a1966b89d27eed143
#
_cell.length_a   1.000
_cell.length_b   1.000
_cell.length_c   1.000
_cell.angle_alpha   90.00
_cell.angle_beta   90.00
_cell.angle_gamma   90.00
#
_symmetry.space_group_name_H-M   'P 1'
#
loop_
_entity.id
_entity.type
_entity.pdbx_description
1 polymer ?
#
loop_
_entity_poly.entity_id
_entity_poly.type
_entity_poly.pdbx_seq_one_letter_code
_entity_poly.pdbx_strand_id
1 'polypeptide(L)'
;MIRLALLLILLGSQVFAQVPLRNCAERDRVVMRLAERYGEERRSVGLANGNRVMEVYANLETDSWTITVTDTRGVTCILAAGGSYDEVEERVRLPANL
;
A
#
# COMPACT_ATOMS: atom_id res chain seq x y z
N MET A 1 -53.29 -5.99 10.13
CA MET A 1 -52.81 -5.95 10.06
C MET A 1 -51.71 -5.77 10.10
N ILE A 2 -51.22 -5.66 10.09
CA ILE A 2 -50.27 -5.61 10.09
C ILE A 2 -49.27 -5.37 9.91
N ARG A 3 -48.78 -5.31 9.93
CA ARG A 3 -47.88 -5.20 9.78
C ARG A 3 -46.79 -4.92 9.74
N LEU A 4 -46.38 -4.80 9.65
CA LEU A 4 -45.38 -4.64 9.63
C LEU A 4 -44.36 -4.43 9.48
N ALA A 5 -44.14 -4.44 9.51
CA ALA A 5 -43.18 -4.39 9.32
C ALA A 5 -42.18 -4.06 9.37
N LEU A 6 -41.83 -4.00 9.47
CA LEU A 6 -40.86 -3.81 9.50
C LEU A 6 -39.83 -3.67 9.42
N LEU A 7 -39.60 -3.68 9.31
CA LEU A 7 -38.60 -3.66 9.22
C LEU A 7 -37.65 -3.35 9.09
N LEU A 8 -37.46 -3.21 9.03
CA LEU A 8 -36.56 -3.00 8.89
C LEU A 8 -35.59 -2.75 8.88
N ILE A 9 -35.39 -2.76 8.94
CA ILE A 9 -34.51 -2.61 8.95
C ILE A 9 -33.52 -2.41 8.92
N LEU A 10 -33.33 -2.44 8.92
CA LEU A 10 -32.38 -2.35 8.88
C LEU A 10 -31.46 -2.09 8.75
N LEU A 11 -31.28 -2.01 8.66
CA LEU A 11 -30.45 -1.86 8.52
C LEU A 11 -29.50 -1.55 8.47
N GLY A 12 -29.17 -1.47 8.49
CA GLY A 12 -28.20 -1.25 8.25
C GLY A 12 -27.27 -1.17 8.41
N SER A 13 -26.88 -1.21 8.47
CA SER A 13 -25.95 -1.23 8.58
C SER A 13 -24.96 -0.82 8.38
N GLN A 14 -24.52 -0.59 8.46
CA GLN A 14 -23.64 -0.20 8.27
C GLN A 14 -22.48 -0.32 8.28
N VAL A 15 -22.09 -0.36 8.11
CA VAL A 15 -21.08 -0.68 7.99
C VAL A 15 -20.12 -0.07 7.69
N PHE A 16 -19.64 0.26 7.75
CA PHE A 16 -18.72 0.81 7.49
C PHE A 16 -17.64 0.54 7.50
N ALA A 17 -17.26 0.55 7.30
CA ALA A 17 -16.44 0.45 6.92
C ALA A 17 -15.32 0.39 7.44
N GLN A 18 -14.92 -0.17 7.59
CA GLN A 18 -13.91 -0.32 8.15
C GLN A 18 -12.82 -0.39 7.40
N VAL A 19 -12.33 0.26 7.37
CA VAL A 19 -11.29 0.32 6.72
C VAL A 19 -10.41 -0.56 7.06
N PRO A 20 -9.98 -1.12 6.51
CA PRO A 20 -9.16 -2.10 6.65
C PRO A 20 -7.88 -1.87 6.95
N LEU A 21 -7.55 -1.75 7.72
CA LEU A 21 -6.38 -1.64 8.06
C LEU A 21 -5.79 -2.74 7.82
N ARG A 22 -6.18 -3.43 7.24
CA ARG A 22 -5.66 -4.55 7.23
C ARG A 22 -4.89 -4.88 6.14
N ASN A 23 -4.36 -4.23 5.50
CA ASN A 23 -3.47 -4.60 4.46
C ASN A 23 -2.13 -4.80 5.09
N CYS A 24 -2.12 -5.51 6.16
CA CYS A 24 -0.87 -5.78 6.86
C CYS A 24 -0.67 -7.29 6.99
N ALA A 25 0.57 -7.73 6.91
CA ALA A 25 0.92 -9.12 7.09
C ALA A 25 2.42 -9.22 7.33
N GLU A 26 2.92 -10.42 7.60
CA GLU A 26 4.32 -10.60 7.76
C GLU A 26 5.02 -10.21 6.47
N ARG A 27 6.17 -9.61 6.57
CA ARG A 27 6.81 -9.03 5.41
C ARG A 27 7.03 -10.01 4.26
N ASP A 28 7.53 -11.20 4.57
CA ASP A 28 7.80 -12.15 3.50
C ASP A 28 6.55 -12.48 2.70
N ARG A 29 5.43 -12.51 3.38
CA ARG A 29 4.20 -12.83 2.73
C ARG A 29 3.76 -11.70 1.80
N VAL A 30 3.97 -10.47 2.23
CA VAL A 30 3.62 -9.33 1.40
C VAL A 30 4.52 -9.27 0.17
N VAL A 31 5.83 -9.43 0.39
CA VAL A 31 6.79 -9.36 -0.70
C VAL A 31 6.48 -10.44 -1.74
N MET A 32 6.16 -11.64 -1.26
CA MET A 32 5.87 -12.72 -2.17
C MET A 32 4.60 -12.48 -2.95
N ARG A 33 3.60 -11.93 -2.31
CA ARG A 33 2.37 -11.64 -2.99
C ARG A 33 2.56 -10.56 -4.07
N LEU A 34 3.35 -9.53 -3.75
CA LEU A 34 3.61 -8.49 -4.73
C LEU A 34 4.34 -9.07 -5.94
N ALA A 35 5.27 -9.98 -5.69
CA ALA A 35 6.02 -10.59 -6.78
C ALA A 35 5.14 -11.52 -7.59
N GLU A 36 4.41 -12.39 -6.94
CA GLU A 36 3.65 -13.40 -7.65
C GLU A 36 2.39 -12.90 -8.32
N ARG A 37 1.69 -12.00 -7.66
CA ARG A 37 0.47 -11.53 -8.25
C ARG A 37 0.63 -10.32 -9.12
N TYR A 38 1.58 -9.48 -8.83
CA TYR A 38 1.71 -8.24 -9.56
C TYR A 38 3.04 -8.08 -10.27
N GLY A 39 3.95 -9.02 -10.09
CA GLY A 39 5.25 -8.94 -10.74
C GLY A 39 6.06 -7.76 -10.25
N GLU A 40 5.84 -7.32 -9.03
CA GLU A 40 6.52 -6.14 -8.52
C GLU A 40 7.74 -6.50 -7.73
N GLU A 41 8.80 -5.72 -7.94
CA GLU A 41 10.06 -5.91 -7.23
C GLU A 41 10.40 -4.61 -6.53
N ARG A 42 11.21 -4.70 -5.50
CA ARG A 42 11.58 -3.51 -4.75
C ARG A 42 12.41 -2.56 -5.60
N ARG A 43 12.02 -1.33 -5.62
CA ARG A 43 12.72 -0.30 -6.39
C ARG A 43 13.47 0.67 -5.49
N SER A 44 12.97 0.91 -4.29
CA SER A 44 13.65 1.82 -3.38
C SER A 44 13.28 1.49 -1.96
N VAL A 45 14.08 1.97 -1.03
CA VAL A 45 13.87 1.70 0.38
C VAL A 45 14.36 2.91 1.17
N GLY A 46 13.71 3.19 2.24
CA GLY A 46 14.10 4.28 3.13
C GLY A 46 13.71 3.96 4.56
N LEU A 47 14.32 4.66 5.49
CA LEU A 47 14.02 4.47 6.89
C LEU A 47 13.12 5.61 7.36
N ALA A 48 12.03 5.26 7.94
CA ALA A 48 11.09 6.25 8.45
C ALA A 48 11.18 6.33 9.96
N ASN A 49 10.47 7.27 10.53
CA ASN A 49 10.47 7.43 11.96
C ASN A 49 10.05 6.16 12.67
N GLY A 50 10.57 5.94 13.85
CA GLY A 50 10.21 4.77 14.63
C GLY A 50 10.87 3.50 14.14
N ASN A 51 11.99 3.63 13.44
CA ASN A 51 12.70 2.49 12.91
C ASN A 51 11.83 1.64 12.00
N ARG A 52 10.97 2.28 11.24
CA ARG A 52 10.15 1.59 10.28
C ARG A 52 10.79 1.71 8.91
N VAL A 53 10.68 0.66 8.13
CA VAL A 53 11.30 0.64 6.82
C VAL A 53 10.23 0.84 5.77
N MET A 54 10.45 1.81 4.90
CA MET A 54 9.53 2.08 3.84
C MET A 54 10.09 1.55 2.56
N GLU A 55 9.30 0.86 1.78
CA GLU A 55 9.77 0.27 0.54
C GLU A 55 8.80 0.57 -0.58
N VAL A 56 9.34 0.76 -1.78
CA VAL A 56 8.53 0.97 -2.96
C VAL A 56 8.79 -0.19 -3.90
N TYR A 57 7.72 -0.83 -4.32
CA TYR A 57 7.78 -1.94 -5.25
C TYR A 57 7.10 -1.53 -6.55
N ALA A 58 7.57 -2.04 -7.65
CA ALA A 58 6.96 -1.73 -8.94
C ALA A 58 7.26 -2.79 -9.98
N ASN A 59 6.36 -2.89 -10.94
CA ASN A 59 6.54 -3.75 -12.08
C ASN A 59 6.80 -2.82 -13.25
N LEU A 60 8.01 -2.86 -13.80
CA LEU A 60 8.36 -1.91 -14.84
C LEU A 60 7.73 -2.22 -16.18
N GLU A 61 7.06 -3.35 -16.30
CA GLU A 61 6.38 -3.65 -17.55
C GLU A 61 4.94 -3.20 -17.53
N THR A 62 4.28 -3.30 -16.39
CA THR A 62 2.89 -2.91 -16.29
C THR A 62 2.74 -1.56 -15.61
N ASP A 63 3.81 -1.10 -14.96
CA ASP A 63 3.83 0.15 -14.21
C ASP A 63 2.93 0.15 -12.98
N SER A 64 2.61 -1.02 -12.47
CA SER A 64 1.92 -1.09 -11.20
C SER A 64 2.94 -0.87 -10.08
N TRP A 65 2.50 -0.30 -8.98
CA TRP A 65 3.41 0.00 -7.88
C TRP A 65 2.70 -0.08 -6.53
N THR A 66 3.50 -0.30 -5.49
CA THR A 66 3.00 -0.42 -4.12
C THR A 66 4.03 0.17 -3.17
N ILE A 67 3.55 0.91 -2.18
CA ILE A 67 4.41 1.42 -1.13
C ILE A 67 4.05 0.69 0.16
N THR A 68 5.04 0.19 0.86
CA THR A 68 4.83 -0.54 2.10
C THR A 68 5.64 0.08 3.22
N VAL A 69 5.24 -0.21 4.45
CA VAL A 69 6.02 0.18 5.61
C VAL A 69 6.06 -1.05 6.52
N THR A 70 7.23 -1.35 7.04
CA THR A 70 7.42 -2.50 7.91
C THR A 70 7.92 -2.04 9.26
N ASP A 71 7.30 -2.52 10.32
CA ASP A 71 7.71 -2.11 11.67
C ASP A 71 8.79 -3.05 12.20
N THR A 72 9.23 -2.81 13.43
CA THR A 72 10.34 -3.58 13.99
C THR A 72 9.96 -5.01 14.31
N ARG A 73 8.68 -5.34 14.27
CA ARG A 73 8.26 -6.71 14.50
C ARG A 73 8.18 -7.49 13.19
N GLY A 74 8.44 -6.84 12.08
CA GLY A 74 8.37 -7.51 10.78
C GLY A 74 6.99 -7.49 10.15
N VAL A 75 6.09 -6.69 10.68
CA VAL A 75 4.76 -6.58 10.11
C VAL A 75 4.76 -5.49 9.06
N THR A 76 4.34 -5.83 7.88
CA THR A 76 4.34 -4.92 6.73
C THR A 76 2.93 -4.55 6.35
N CYS A 77 2.71 -3.28 6.19
CA CYS A 77 1.41 -2.76 5.78
C CYS A 77 1.55 -2.03 4.46
N ILE A 78 0.53 -2.15 3.63
CA ILE A 78 0.52 -1.45 2.36
C ILE A 78 -0.08 -0.07 2.59
N LEU A 79 0.67 0.95 2.22
CA LEU A 79 0.22 2.32 2.40
C LEU A 79 -0.49 2.85 1.16
N ALA A 80 -0.04 2.46 0.00
CA ALA A 80 -0.59 2.97 -1.24
C ALA A 80 -0.22 2.05 -2.38
N ALA A 81 -1.00 2.06 -3.42
CA ALA A 81 -0.74 1.26 -4.60
C ALA A 81 -1.44 1.92 -5.78
N GLY A 82 -0.94 1.70 -6.95
CA GLY A 82 -1.54 2.29 -8.14
C GLY A 82 -0.87 1.84 -9.41
N GLY A 83 -1.04 2.64 -10.44
CA GLY A 83 -0.47 2.35 -11.74
C GLY A 83 0.35 3.52 -12.23
N SER A 84 0.81 3.43 -13.44
CA SER A 84 1.55 4.51 -14.10
C SER A 84 2.82 4.89 -13.35
N TYR A 85 3.50 3.90 -12.81
CA TYR A 85 4.74 4.16 -12.11
C TYR A 85 5.81 4.63 -13.10
N ASP A 86 6.60 5.60 -12.69
CA ASP A 86 7.65 6.10 -13.54
C ASP A 86 8.81 6.51 -12.65
N GLU A 87 10.00 6.07 -12.99
CA GLU A 87 11.17 6.44 -12.21
C GLU A 87 11.76 7.71 -12.79
N VAL A 88 11.78 8.71 -11.96
CA VAL A 88 12.25 9.99 -12.40
C VAL A 88 13.73 10.13 -12.12
N GLU A 89 14.50 10.49 -13.13
CA GLU A 89 15.86 10.66 -12.96
C GLU A 89 16.12 12.09 -12.95
N GLU A 90 15.92 12.76 -11.89
CA GLU A 90 16.10 14.13 -11.86
C GLU A 90 17.29 14.48 -11.06
N ARG A 91 18.25 15.15 -11.58
CA ARG A 91 19.37 15.52 -10.85
C ARG A 91 19.36 16.95 -10.57
N VAL A 92 19.69 17.31 -9.37
CA VAL A 92 19.84 18.69 -9.03
C VAL A 92 21.08 19.14 -9.74
N ARG A 93 20.95 20.12 -10.66
CA ARG A 93 22.06 20.52 -11.38
C ARG A 93 22.51 21.81 -10.82
N LEU A 94 23.63 21.85 -10.26
CA LEU A 94 24.20 23.07 -9.72
C LEU A 94 24.78 23.90 -10.83
N PRO A 95 24.67 25.22 -10.73
CA PRO A 95 25.27 26.09 -11.72
C PRO A 95 26.77 25.89 -11.78
N ALA A 96 27.31 25.99 -12.95
CA ALA A 96 28.73 25.73 -13.12
C ALA A 96 29.59 26.69 -12.33
N ASN A 97 29.06 27.82 -12.01
CA ASN A 97 29.83 28.79 -11.29
C ASN A 97 29.67 28.75 -9.79
N LEU A 98 29.17 27.67 -9.27
CA LEU A 98 29.04 27.59 -7.83
C LEU A 98 30.37 27.16 -7.21
#